data_8821bc2adb820b444af40d4138c0bcac
#
_entry.id   8821bc2adb820b444af40d4138c0bcac
#
_cell.length_a   1.000
_cell.length_b   1.000
_cell.length_c   1.000
_cell.angle_alpha   90.00
_cell.angle_beta   90.00
_cell.angle_gamma   90.00
#
_symmetry.space_group_name_H-M   'P 1'
#
loop_
_entity.id
_entity.type
_entity.pdbx_description
1 polymer ?
#
loop_
_entity_poly.entity_id
_entity_poly.type
_entity_poly.pdbx_seq_one_letter_code
_entity_poly.pdbx_strand_id
1 'polypeptide(L)'
;MNNAYIIGQICGLLTIACSVFMPFLKKKWQLLWANIAINGLVIANLTLIGQFGSGSYLCMVAIFQSVLALLRIKNDKPVSTTETILFTFLYVGFGFLGIFTAPGFVPEINYKNLLELLPILGALALMISVFVRDEQATRKWLLCNAIFWVIYYTAVGSTVAFTDLLTAISTSTALYKYRKKKETAP
;
A
#
# COMPACT_ATOMS: atom_id res chain seq x y z
N MET A 1 -7.21 25.80 11.95
CA MET A 1 -6.74 24.49 11.46
C MET A 1 -5.64 24.03 12.40
N ASN A 2 -5.68 22.81 12.92
CA ASN A 2 -4.69 22.32 13.89
C ASN A 2 -3.34 22.13 13.18
N ASN A 3 -2.23 22.61 13.76
CA ASN A 3 -0.88 22.47 13.18
C ASN A 3 -0.53 21.00 12.88
N ALA A 4 -0.98 20.05 13.72
CA ALA A 4 -0.79 18.62 13.50
C ALA A 4 -1.42 18.15 12.18
N TYR A 5 -2.63 18.63 11.86
CA TYR A 5 -3.29 18.31 10.60
C TYR A 5 -2.49 18.80 9.39
N ILE A 6 -1.97 20.03 9.42
CA ILE A 6 -1.15 20.60 8.34
C ILE A 6 0.11 19.76 8.14
N ILE A 7 0.83 19.44 9.22
CA ILE A 7 2.03 18.61 9.18
C ILE A 7 1.70 17.24 8.62
N GLY A 8 0.57 16.65 9.03
CA GLY A 8 0.09 15.39 8.48
C GLY A 8 -0.07 15.44 6.95
N GLN A 9 -0.75 16.48 6.44
CA GLN A 9 -0.93 16.64 4.98
C GLN A 9 0.41 16.85 4.24
N ILE A 10 1.37 17.55 4.85
CA ILE A 10 2.73 17.68 4.30
C ILE A 10 3.41 16.30 4.21
N CYS A 11 3.29 15.45 5.24
CA CYS A 11 3.78 14.07 5.17
C CYS A 11 3.15 13.30 4.00
N GLY A 12 1.84 13.45 3.79
CA GLY A 12 1.17 12.86 2.62
C GLY A 12 1.71 13.38 1.28
N LEU A 13 2.00 14.67 1.15
CA LEU A 13 2.63 15.21 -0.07
C LEU A 13 4.05 14.68 -0.28
N LEU A 14 4.81 14.47 0.79
CA LEU A 14 6.15 13.88 0.70
C LEU A 14 6.11 12.43 0.19
N THR A 15 5.03 11.67 0.48
CA THR A 15 4.88 10.31 -0.10
C THR A 15 4.79 10.37 -1.63
N ILE A 16 4.15 11.40 -2.20
CA ILE A 16 4.06 11.59 -3.65
C ILE A 16 5.45 11.77 -4.23
N ALA A 17 6.25 12.67 -3.65
CA ALA A 17 7.62 12.89 -4.08
C ALA A 17 8.45 11.59 -4.03
N CYS A 18 8.42 10.87 -2.90
CA CYS A 18 9.12 9.59 -2.75
C CYS A 18 8.67 8.56 -3.79
N SER A 19 7.36 8.46 -4.07
CA SER A 19 6.81 7.50 -5.03
C SER A 19 7.17 7.82 -6.48
N VAL A 20 7.26 9.10 -6.84
CA VAL A 20 7.71 9.54 -8.18
C VAL A 20 9.17 9.17 -8.40
N PHE A 21 10.03 9.26 -7.37
CA PHE A 21 11.44 8.90 -7.48
C PHE A 21 11.70 7.39 -7.42
N MET A 22 10.80 6.61 -6.83
CA MET A 22 10.96 5.16 -6.63
C MET A 22 11.26 4.38 -7.93
N PRO A 23 10.61 4.62 -9.09
CA PRO A 23 10.88 3.91 -10.34
C PRO A 23 12.29 4.13 -10.90
N PHE A 24 12.98 5.21 -10.49
CA PHE A 24 14.35 5.51 -10.92
C PHE A 24 15.41 4.77 -10.10
N LEU A 25 15.03 4.13 -9.01
CA LEU A 25 15.93 3.36 -8.17
C LEU A 25 16.24 2.01 -8.83
N LYS A 26 17.53 1.75 -9.05
CA LYS A 26 17.99 0.55 -9.79
C LYS A 26 18.24 -0.66 -8.90
N LYS A 27 18.55 -0.45 -7.62
CA LYS A 27 18.94 -1.52 -6.69
C LYS A 27 17.77 -1.91 -5.78
N LYS A 28 17.53 -3.22 -5.62
CA LYS A 28 16.43 -3.74 -4.79
C LYS A 28 16.44 -3.20 -3.35
N TRP A 29 17.63 -3.07 -2.73
CA TRP A 29 17.72 -2.51 -1.38
C TRP A 29 17.28 -1.04 -1.31
N GLN A 30 17.52 -0.24 -2.37
CA GLN A 30 17.04 1.16 -2.45
C GLN A 30 15.52 1.22 -2.52
N LEU A 31 14.89 0.33 -3.31
CA LEU A 31 13.42 0.21 -3.38
C LEU A 31 12.81 -0.14 -2.03
N LEU A 32 13.44 -1.05 -1.27
CA LEU A 32 12.96 -1.43 0.06
C LEU A 32 13.08 -0.29 1.07
N TRP A 33 14.18 0.48 1.04
CA TRP A 33 14.31 1.68 1.87
C TRP A 33 13.29 2.75 1.50
N ALA A 34 13.05 2.98 0.20
CA ALA A 34 12.01 3.90 -0.26
C ALA A 34 10.62 3.44 0.23
N ASN A 35 10.32 2.13 0.17
CA ASN A 35 9.07 1.59 0.67
C ASN A 35 8.92 1.79 2.20
N ILE A 36 9.98 1.59 2.97
CA ILE A 36 9.99 1.88 4.42
C ILE A 36 9.69 3.37 4.67
N ALA A 37 10.36 4.27 3.95
CA ALA A 37 10.16 5.71 4.09
C ALA A 37 8.72 6.13 3.73
N ILE A 38 8.18 5.65 2.60
CA ILE A 38 6.81 5.91 2.16
C ILE A 38 5.80 5.45 3.22
N ASN A 39 5.90 4.20 3.69
CA ASN A 39 4.97 3.68 4.69
C ASN A 39 5.10 4.42 6.03
N GLY A 40 6.31 4.83 6.44
CA GLY A 40 6.52 5.68 7.60
C GLY A 40 5.84 7.04 7.48
N LEU A 41 5.94 7.70 6.33
CA LEU A 41 5.25 8.97 6.05
C LEU A 41 3.73 8.80 6.01
N VAL A 42 3.22 7.68 5.50
CA VAL A 42 1.78 7.36 5.52
C VAL A 42 1.28 7.20 6.94
N ILE A 43 1.99 6.45 7.79
CA ILE A 43 1.64 6.31 9.20
C ILE A 43 1.61 7.67 9.89
N ALA A 44 2.64 8.50 9.67
CA ALA A 44 2.69 9.86 10.21
C ALA A 44 1.52 10.71 9.71
N ASN A 45 1.19 10.67 8.40
CA ASN A 45 0.04 11.37 7.84
C ASN A 45 -1.24 10.93 8.55
N LEU A 46 -1.58 9.64 8.55
CA LEU A 46 -2.83 9.12 9.13
C LEU A 46 -2.93 9.42 10.64
N THR A 47 -1.84 9.29 11.38
CA THR A 47 -1.80 9.60 12.81
C THR A 47 -2.08 11.08 13.06
N LEU A 48 -1.41 11.98 12.32
CA LEU A 48 -1.50 13.43 12.52
C LEU A 48 -2.85 14.02 12.05
N ILE A 49 -3.50 13.38 11.07
CA ILE A 49 -4.87 13.77 10.68
C ILE A 49 -5.96 13.11 11.57
N GLY A 50 -5.57 12.30 12.56
CA GLY A 50 -6.49 11.64 13.48
C GLY A 50 -7.21 10.42 12.90
N GLN A 51 -6.65 9.77 11.89
CA GLN A 51 -7.24 8.62 11.17
C GLN A 51 -6.36 7.36 11.33
N PHE A 52 -5.87 7.12 12.55
CA PHE A 52 -5.10 5.91 12.85
C PHE A 52 -6.04 4.68 12.89
N GLY A 53 -5.97 3.85 11.88
CA GLY A 53 -6.84 2.68 11.71
C GLY A 53 -6.15 1.56 10.91
N SER A 54 -6.91 0.77 10.18
CA SER A 54 -6.41 -0.40 9.44
C SER A 54 -5.27 -0.01 8.47
N GLY A 55 -5.37 1.13 7.79
CA GLY A 55 -4.31 1.63 6.91
C GLY A 55 -2.96 1.80 7.61
N SER A 56 -2.95 2.35 8.83
CA SER A 56 -1.72 2.54 9.61
C SER A 56 -1.09 1.21 10.04
N TYR A 57 -1.89 0.28 10.52
CA TYR A 57 -1.42 -1.05 10.92
C TYR A 57 -0.84 -1.83 9.73
N LEU A 58 -1.48 -1.76 8.56
CA LEU A 58 -0.98 -2.44 7.36
C LEU A 58 0.34 -1.83 6.87
N CYS A 59 0.51 -0.51 6.97
CA CYS A 59 1.80 0.14 6.71
C CYS A 59 2.90 -0.33 7.68
N MET A 60 2.58 -0.56 8.96
CA MET A 60 3.54 -1.16 9.91
C MET A 60 3.98 -2.56 9.48
N VAL A 61 3.03 -3.41 9.06
CA VAL A 61 3.33 -4.75 8.52
C VAL A 61 4.21 -4.64 7.27
N ALA A 62 3.93 -3.69 6.36
CA ALA A 62 4.71 -3.45 5.16
C ALA A 62 6.15 -3.00 5.47
N ILE A 63 6.36 -2.16 6.48
CA ILE A 63 7.69 -1.79 6.97
C ILE A 63 8.43 -3.02 7.48
N PHE A 64 7.80 -3.82 8.34
CA PHE A 64 8.40 -5.04 8.89
C PHE A 64 8.77 -6.04 7.78
N GLN A 65 7.88 -6.25 6.81
CA GLN A 65 8.16 -7.07 5.62
C GLN A 65 9.37 -6.55 4.84
N SER A 66 9.47 -5.23 4.64
CA SER A 66 10.58 -4.61 3.90
C SER A 66 11.91 -4.75 4.64
N VAL A 67 11.91 -4.62 5.97
CA VAL A 67 13.11 -4.85 6.81
C VAL A 67 13.57 -6.30 6.70
N LEU A 68 12.66 -7.28 6.80
CA LEU A 68 13.02 -8.69 6.63
C LEU A 68 13.55 -8.98 5.23
N ALA A 69 12.97 -8.36 4.19
CA ALA A 69 13.46 -8.48 2.82
C ALA A 69 14.87 -7.90 2.65
N LEU A 70 15.19 -6.78 3.32
CA LEU A 70 16.55 -6.23 3.36
C LEU A 70 17.55 -7.18 3.99
N LEU A 71 17.18 -7.77 5.14
CA LEU A 71 18.04 -8.76 5.83
C LEU A 71 18.29 -10.01 4.97
N ARG A 72 17.30 -10.42 4.16
CA ARG A 72 17.47 -11.53 3.21
C ARG A 72 18.39 -11.21 2.06
N ILE A 73 18.25 -10.02 1.45
CA ILE A 73 19.16 -9.60 0.39
C ILE A 73 20.60 -9.65 0.88
N LYS A 74 20.86 -9.24 2.12
CA LYS A 74 22.18 -9.31 2.73
C LYS A 74 22.70 -10.75 2.86
N ASN A 75 21.81 -11.73 3.00
CA ASN A 75 22.14 -13.14 3.25
C ASN A 75 21.89 -14.04 2.03
N ASP A 76 21.59 -13.48 0.86
CA ASP A 76 21.29 -14.20 -0.42
C ASP A 76 20.21 -15.29 -0.30
N LYS A 77 19.21 -15.09 0.57
CA LYS A 77 18.14 -16.07 0.81
C LYS A 77 16.90 -15.80 -0.05
N PRO A 78 16.31 -16.83 -0.68
CA PRO A 78 15.06 -16.68 -1.42
C PRO A 78 13.87 -16.42 -0.48
N VAL A 79 12.77 -15.90 -1.05
CA VAL A 79 11.50 -15.76 -0.32
C VAL A 79 10.93 -17.15 -0.03
N SER A 80 10.59 -17.43 1.24
CA SER A 80 9.99 -18.69 1.65
C SER A 80 8.46 -18.62 1.54
N THR A 81 7.82 -19.74 1.13
CA THR A 81 6.36 -19.88 1.15
C THR A 81 5.80 -19.67 2.57
N THR A 82 6.51 -20.16 3.59
CA THR A 82 6.12 -19.97 5.00
C THR A 82 6.03 -18.49 5.37
N GLU A 83 6.99 -17.67 4.93
CA GLU A 83 6.95 -16.23 5.21
C GLU A 83 5.80 -15.53 4.50
N THR A 84 5.48 -15.97 3.29
CA THR A 84 4.35 -15.43 2.56
C THR A 84 3.03 -15.72 3.28
N ILE A 85 2.86 -16.96 3.76
CA ILE A 85 1.70 -17.34 4.57
C ILE A 85 1.67 -16.51 5.85
N LEU A 86 2.80 -16.37 6.55
CA LEU A 86 2.91 -15.56 7.76
C LEU A 86 2.49 -14.11 7.50
N PHE A 87 3.01 -13.47 6.44
CA PHE A 87 2.64 -12.09 6.11
C PHE A 87 1.17 -11.95 5.72
N THR A 88 0.58 -12.95 5.06
CA THR A 88 -0.86 -12.95 4.79
C THR A 88 -1.67 -12.90 6.10
N PHE A 89 -1.32 -13.74 7.08
CA PHE A 89 -1.95 -13.72 8.40
C PHE A 89 -1.71 -12.40 9.14
N LEU A 90 -0.50 -11.83 9.04
CA LEU A 90 -0.19 -10.54 9.66
C LEU A 90 -1.03 -9.41 9.02
N TYR A 91 -1.11 -9.34 7.70
CA TYR A 91 -1.94 -8.34 7.01
C TYR A 91 -3.42 -8.44 7.40
N VAL A 92 -3.97 -9.65 7.44
CA VAL A 92 -5.36 -9.86 7.85
C VAL A 92 -5.54 -9.52 9.33
N GLY A 93 -4.71 -10.06 10.21
CA GLY A 93 -4.82 -9.86 11.66
C GLY A 93 -4.65 -8.40 12.07
N PHE A 94 -3.59 -7.73 11.60
CA PHE A 94 -3.36 -6.32 11.89
C PHE A 94 -4.37 -5.40 11.20
N GLY A 95 -4.87 -5.79 10.02
CA GLY A 95 -5.95 -5.08 9.37
C GLY A 95 -7.22 -5.07 10.21
N PHE A 96 -7.65 -6.23 10.73
CA PHE A 96 -8.80 -6.31 11.65
C PHE A 96 -8.54 -5.60 12.97
N LEU A 97 -7.34 -5.74 13.56
CA LEU A 97 -6.97 -4.96 14.75
C LEU A 97 -7.14 -3.47 14.50
N GLY A 98 -6.74 -3.00 13.34
CA GLY A 98 -6.90 -1.60 12.92
C GLY A 98 -8.35 -1.16 12.81
N ILE A 99 -9.27 -2.04 12.40
CA ILE A 99 -10.71 -1.73 12.40
C ILE A 99 -11.21 -1.48 13.82
N PHE A 100 -10.87 -2.39 14.75
CA PHE A 100 -11.33 -2.27 16.15
C PHE A 100 -10.75 -1.07 16.89
N THR A 101 -9.60 -0.56 16.45
CA THR A 101 -8.92 0.59 17.05
C THR A 101 -9.11 1.88 16.27
N ALA A 102 -9.84 1.84 15.14
CA ALA A 102 -10.10 3.02 14.31
C ALA A 102 -10.91 4.08 15.06
N PRO A 103 -10.64 5.38 14.85
CA PRO A 103 -11.38 6.46 15.48
C PRO A 103 -12.87 6.38 15.15
N GLY A 104 -13.71 6.29 16.21
CA GLY A 104 -15.16 6.21 16.09
C GLY A 104 -15.67 4.81 15.66
N PHE A 105 -14.88 3.75 15.93
CA PHE A 105 -15.36 2.38 15.81
C PHE A 105 -16.60 2.17 16.69
N VAL A 106 -17.65 1.60 16.09
CA VAL A 106 -18.86 1.11 16.77
C VAL A 106 -19.05 -0.31 16.32
N PRO A 107 -19.38 -1.27 17.22
CA PRO A 107 -19.52 -2.71 16.87
C PRO A 107 -20.81 -2.98 16.08
N GLU A 108 -21.08 -2.20 15.08
CA GLU A 108 -22.20 -2.28 14.16
C GLU A 108 -21.70 -2.14 12.71
N ILE A 109 -22.47 -2.67 11.75
CA ILE A 109 -22.16 -2.47 10.34
C ILE A 109 -22.52 -1.03 9.97
N ASN A 110 -21.49 -0.19 9.90
CA ASN A 110 -21.62 1.21 9.50
C ASN A 110 -20.60 1.56 8.40
N TYR A 111 -20.82 2.72 7.76
CA TYR A 111 -19.99 3.19 6.66
C TYR A 111 -18.50 3.29 7.02
N LYS A 112 -18.17 3.76 8.24
CA LYS A 112 -16.77 3.90 8.67
C LYS A 112 -16.07 2.56 8.79
N ASN A 113 -16.72 1.56 9.41
CA ASN A 113 -16.16 0.22 9.54
C ASN A 113 -15.97 -0.46 8.17
N LEU A 114 -16.88 -0.21 7.22
CA LEU A 114 -16.74 -0.73 5.86
C LEU A 114 -15.56 -0.08 5.13
N LEU A 115 -15.30 1.21 5.35
CA LEU A 115 -14.11 1.89 4.80
C LEU A 115 -12.81 1.27 5.30
N GLU A 116 -12.74 0.89 6.58
CA GLU A 116 -11.55 0.26 7.15
C GLU A 116 -11.25 -1.14 6.60
N LEU A 117 -12.19 -1.77 5.86
CA LEU A 117 -11.94 -3.01 5.12
C LEU A 117 -11.16 -2.78 3.83
N LEU A 118 -11.22 -1.58 3.24
CA LEU A 118 -10.58 -1.29 1.95
C LEU A 118 -9.05 -1.47 1.99
N PRO A 119 -8.31 -1.00 3.01
CA PRO A 119 -6.89 -1.27 3.16
C PRO A 119 -6.56 -2.77 3.21
N ILE A 120 -7.39 -3.57 3.88
CA ILE A 120 -7.19 -5.03 3.95
C ILE A 120 -7.34 -5.65 2.55
N LEU A 121 -8.39 -5.29 1.83
CA LEU A 121 -8.61 -5.74 0.45
C LEU A 121 -7.47 -5.30 -0.48
N GLY A 122 -6.99 -4.07 -0.31
CA GLY A 122 -5.82 -3.56 -1.02
C GLY A 122 -4.58 -4.40 -0.73
N ALA A 123 -4.26 -4.64 0.55
CA ALA A 123 -3.11 -5.44 0.94
C ALA A 123 -3.19 -6.90 0.41
N LEU A 124 -4.38 -7.52 0.43
CA LEU A 124 -4.59 -8.84 -0.15
C LEU A 124 -4.42 -8.84 -1.66
N ALA A 125 -4.90 -7.81 -2.36
CA ALA A 125 -4.68 -7.65 -3.80
C ALA A 125 -3.18 -7.51 -4.12
N LEU A 126 -2.42 -6.75 -3.32
CA LEU A 126 -0.97 -6.66 -3.43
C LEU A 126 -0.31 -8.03 -3.24
N MET A 127 -0.71 -8.78 -2.21
CA MET A 127 -0.20 -10.12 -1.95
C MET A 127 -0.43 -11.05 -3.14
N ILE A 128 -1.65 -11.07 -3.68
CA ILE A 128 -1.97 -11.90 -4.87
C ILE A 128 -1.09 -11.48 -6.06
N SER A 129 -0.84 -10.18 -6.25
CA SER A 129 0.00 -9.68 -7.34
C SER A 129 1.43 -10.26 -7.31
N VAL A 130 1.96 -10.51 -6.12
CA VAL A 130 3.31 -11.07 -5.93
C VAL A 130 3.37 -12.56 -6.30
N PHE A 131 2.25 -13.30 -6.15
CA PHE A 131 2.20 -14.74 -6.43
C PHE A 131 1.87 -15.07 -7.87
N VAL A 132 1.16 -14.19 -8.55
CA VAL A 132 0.76 -14.42 -9.95
C VAL A 132 1.99 -14.31 -10.85
N ARG A 133 2.21 -15.33 -11.70
CA ARG A 133 3.33 -15.36 -12.65
C ARG A 133 3.07 -14.54 -13.92
N ASP A 134 1.79 -14.40 -14.30
CA ASP A 134 1.41 -13.62 -15.49
C ASP A 134 1.52 -12.13 -15.23
N GLU A 135 2.31 -11.44 -16.04
CA GLU A 135 2.59 -10.01 -15.88
C GLU A 135 1.32 -9.15 -16.01
N GLN A 136 0.39 -9.53 -16.87
CA GLN A 136 -0.87 -8.81 -17.04
C GLN A 136 -1.79 -8.99 -15.82
N ALA A 137 -1.87 -10.21 -15.29
CA ALA A 137 -2.62 -10.46 -14.07
C ALA A 137 -2.00 -9.74 -12.86
N THR A 138 -0.65 -9.73 -12.74
CA THR A 138 0.05 -8.93 -11.72
C THR A 138 -0.36 -7.47 -11.77
N ARG A 139 -0.35 -6.85 -12.96
CA ARG A 139 -0.77 -5.44 -13.12
C ARG A 139 -2.23 -5.19 -12.78
N LYS A 140 -3.13 -6.13 -13.11
CA LYS A 140 -4.55 -6.02 -12.72
C LYS A 140 -4.71 -5.99 -11.20
N TRP A 141 -4.01 -6.88 -10.48
CA TRP A 141 -4.05 -6.91 -9.03
C TRP A 141 -3.41 -5.67 -8.38
N LEU A 142 -2.32 -5.15 -8.96
CA LEU A 142 -1.73 -3.86 -8.53
C LEU A 142 -2.69 -2.69 -8.76
N LEU A 143 -3.45 -2.71 -9.86
CA LEU A 143 -4.49 -1.70 -10.10
C LEU A 143 -5.62 -1.82 -9.06
N CYS A 144 -6.09 -3.03 -8.77
CA CYS A 144 -7.09 -3.26 -7.72
C CYS A 144 -6.59 -2.74 -6.36
N ASN A 145 -5.34 -3.05 -5.99
CA ASN A 145 -4.71 -2.52 -4.79
C ASN A 145 -4.77 -0.99 -4.76
N ALA A 146 -4.28 -0.32 -5.81
CA ALA A 146 -4.25 1.15 -5.87
C ALA A 146 -5.66 1.75 -5.78
N ILE A 147 -6.68 1.15 -6.41
CA ILE A 147 -8.07 1.61 -6.34
C ILE A 147 -8.60 1.56 -4.90
N PHE A 148 -8.39 0.45 -4.16
CA PHE A 148 -8.82 0.33 -2.78
C PHE A 148 -8.18 1.40 -1.89
N TRP A 149 -6.88 1.65 -2.06
CA TRP A 149 -6.17 2.67 -1.30
C TRP A 149 -6.60 4.10 -1.67
N VAL A 150 -6.83 4.40 -2.96
CA VAL A 150 -7.37 5.72 -3.38
C VAL A 150 -8.71 6.00 -2.71
N ILE A 151 -9.64 5.03 -2.72
CA ILE A 151 -10.95 5.20 -2.11
C ILE A 151 -10.80 5.44 -0.60
N TYR A 152 -9.99 4.64 0.08
CA TYR A 152 -9.74 4.78 1.51
C TYR A 152 -9.15 6.14 1.86
N TYR A 153 -8.02 6.52 1.24
CA TYR A 153 -7.36 7.78 1.55
C TYR A 153 -8.20 9.02 1.20
N THR A 154 -8.99 8.94 0.14
CA THR A 154 -9.94 10.01 -0.21
C THR A 154 -11.01 10.15 0.88
N ALA A 155 -11.56 9.04 1.35
CA ALA A 155 -12.60 9.04 2.37
C ALA A 155 -12.11 9.56 3.73
N VAL A 156 -10.85 9.29 4.10
CA VAL A 156 -10.25 9.82 5.34
C VAL A 156 -9.61 11.20 5.19
N GLY A 157 -9.68 11.80 4.00
CA GLY A 157 -9.16 13.16 3.74
C GLY A 157 -7.64 13.25 3.73
N SER A 158 -6.95 12.17 3.34
CA SER A 158 -5.49 12.12 3.25
C SER A 158 -4.98 12.51 1.87
N THR A 159 -3.96 13.36 1.80
CA THR A 159 -3.26 13.72 0.55
C THR A 159 -2.51 12.53 -0.08
N VAL A 160 -2.29 11.44 0.64
CA VAL A 160 -1.72 10.20 0.10
C VAL A 160 -2.58 9.62 -1.05
N ALA A 161 -3.88 9.93 -1.09
CA ALA A 161 -4.77 9.55 -2.19
C ALA A 161 -4.20 9.89 -3.58
N PHE A 162 -3.49 11.02 -3.72
CA PHE A 162 -2.87 11.42 -4.99
C PHE A 162 -1.75 10.46 -5.42
N THR A 163 -1.00 9.90 -4.47
CA THR A 163 0.06 8.91 -4.76
C THR A 163 -0.53 7.67 -5.42
N ASP A 164 -1.59 7.12 -4.83
CA ASP A 164 -2.22 5.90 -5.34
C ASP A 164 -3.04 6.17 -6.61
N LEU A 165 -3.61 7.36 -6.75
CA LEU A 165 -4.25 7.79 -7.99
C LEU A 165 -3.24 7.81 -9.16
N LEU A 166 -2.06 8.39 -8.97
CA LEU A 166 -0.99 8.37 -9.97
C LEU A 166 -0.53 6.93 -10.28
N THR A 167 -0.44 6.07 -9.26
CA THR A 167 -0.12 4.66 -9.43
C THR A 167 -1.21 3.94 -10.22
N ALA A 168 -2.49 4.19 -9.95
CA ALA A 168 -3.61 3.62 -10.69
C ALA A 168 -3.60 4.05 -12.17
N ILE A 169 -3.37 5.35 -12.44
CA ILE A 169 -3.29 5.88 -13.81
C ILE A 169 -2.12 5.25 -14.58
N SER A 170 -0.92 5.23 -13.98
CA SER A 170 0.28 4.66 -14.62
C SER A 170 0.12 3.17 -14.90
N THR A 171 -0.45 2.41 -13.95
CA THR A 171 -0.71 0.98 -14.10
C THR A 171 -1.77 0.71 -15.18
N SER A 172 -2.85 1.50 -15.24
CA SER A 172 -3.88 1.41 -16.28
C SER A 172 -3.30 1.68 -17.67
N THR A 173 -2.46 2.71 -17.79
CA THR A 173 -1.78 3.04 -19.04
C THR A 173 -0.85 1.91 -19.49
N ALA A 174 -0.11 1.30 -18.56
CA ALA A 174 0.73 0.15 -18.84
C ALA A 174 -0.10 -1.06 -19.30
N LEU A 175 -1.21 -1.37 -18.63
CA LEU A 175 -2.12 -2.45 -19.02
C LEU A 175 -2.63 -2.29 -20.45
N TYR A 176 -3.06 -1.07 -20.82
CA TYR A 176 -3.54 -0.78 -22.18
C TYR A 176 -2.43 -0.95 -23.23
N LYS A 177 -1.24 -0.39 -22.98
CA LYS A 177 -0.10 -0.46 -23.89
C LYS A 177 0.36 -1.91 -24.16
N TYR A 178 0.43 -2.74 -23.12
CA TYR A 178 0.90 -4.12 -23.25
C TYR A 178 -0.17 -5.07 -23.80
N ARG A 179 -1.46 -4.79 -23.59
CA ARG A 179 -2.53 -5.53 -24.26
C ARG A 179 -2.42 -5.38 -25.78
N LYS A 180 -2.29 -4.16 -26.28
CA LYS A 180 -2.16 -3.87 -27.72
C LYS A 180 -0.96 -4.57 -28.35
N LYS A 181 0.18 -4.65 -27.63
CA LYS A 181 1.37 -5.34 -28.13
C LYS A 181 1.17 -6.87 -28.27
N LYS A 182 0.36 -7.50 -27.41
CA LYS A 182 0.06 -8.94 -27.49
C LYS A 182 -0.89 -9.27 -28.64
N GLU A 183 -1.79 -8.37 -29.00
CA GLU A 183 -2.73 -8.53 -30.12
C GLU A 183 -2.06 -8.30 -31.49
N THR A 184 -0.92 -7.60 -31.54
CA THR A 184 -0.17 -7.27 -32.77
C THR A 184 1.06 -8.14 -33.00
N ALA A 185 1.38 -9.05 -32.08
CA ALA A 185 2.45 -10.04 -32.29
C ALA A 185 1.93 -11.17 -33.21
N PRO A 186 2.61 -11.46 -34.34
CA PRO A 186 2.21 -12.49 -35.30
C PRO A 186 2.25 -13.90 -34.71
#